data_330ba8397298eb49dfb0f573156ef1bd
#
_entry.id   330ba8397298eb49dfb0f573156ef1bd
#
_cell.length_a   1.000
_cell.length_b   1.000
_cell.length_c   1.000
_cell.angle_alpha   90.00
_cell.angle_beta   90.00
_cell.angle_gamma   90.00
#
_symmetry.space_group_name_H-M   'P 1'
#
loop_
_entity.id
_entity.type
_entity.pdbx_description
1 polymer ?
#
loop_
_entity_poly.entity_id
_entity_poly.type
_entity_poly.pdbx_seq_one_letter_code
_entity_poly.pdbx_strand_id
1 'polypeptide(L)'
;MMVRPATCADIPAMMLLANHSVTAAHWPREHYERNFDDHASRRLALVIGESVAAQGFLIAQKVASEWEIENIAISGAARRRGLGTRLLGEFLNRVRAEGAAAVYLEVRESNRAARSLYEKWAFVESGRRRGYYSQPGEDAIIYRFSFS
;
A
#
# COMPACT_ATOMS: atom_id res chain seq x y z
N MET A 1 -18.37 0.55 -3.93
CA MET A 1 -17.09 0.93 -4.55
C MET A 1 -16.26 -0.30 -4.85
N MET A 2 -15.73 -0.38 -6.04
CA MET A 2 -14.94 -1.53 -6.46
C MET A 2 -13.45 -1.27 -6.35
N VAL A 3 -12.72 -2.31 -5.96
CA VAL A 3 -11.26 -2.33 -6.09
C VAL A 3 -10.95 -2.85 -7.50
N ARG A 4 -10.07 -2.17 -8.19
CA ARG A 4 -9.68 -2.51 -9.56
C ARG A 4 -8.19 -2.22 -9.78
N PRO A 5 -7.58 -2.84 -10.79
CA PRO A 5 -6.23 -2.45 -11.18
C PRO A 5 -6.20 -0.98 -11.60
N ALA A 6 -5.15 -0.27 -11.19
CA ALA A 6 -4.94 1.11 -11.60
C ALA A 6 -4.45 1.16 -13.04
N THR A 7 -4.67 2.30 -13.67
CA THR A 7 -4.12 2.62 -15.00
C THR A 7 -3.34 3.93 -14.91
N CYS A 8 -2.65 4.30 -15.99
CA CYS A 8 -1.93 5.58 -16.03
C CYS A 8 -2.87 6.77 -15.77
N ALA A 9 -4.15 6.65 -16.11
CA ALA A 9 -5.14 7.70 -15.86
C ALA A 9 -5.38 7.95 -14.37
N ASP A 10 -5.02 7.00 -13.51
CA ASP A 10 -5.18 7.11 -12.06
C ASP A 10 -4.00 7.83 -11.38
N ILE A 11 -2.90 8.07 -12.08
CA ILE A 11 -1.70 8.66 -11.46
C ILE A 11 -1.98 10.01 -10.79
N PRO A 12 -2.68 10.97 -11.44
CA PRO A 12 -2.96 12.25 -10.77
C PRO A 12 -3.72 12.07 -9.45
N ALA A 13 -4.73 11.19 -9.43
CA ALA A 13 -5.51 10.93 -8.22
C ALA A 13 -4.66 10.26 -7.13
N MET A 14 -3.81 9.31 -7.51
CA MET A 14 -2.91 8.65 -6.55
C MET A 14 -1.93 9.65 -5.94
N MET A 15 -1.34 10.52 -6.74
CA MET A 15 -0.43 11.55 -6.25
C MET A 15 -1.12 12.51 -5.30
N LEU A 16 -2.34 12.91 -5.63
CA LEU A 16 -3.13 13.78 -4.77
C LEU A 16 -3.44 13.13 -3.43
N LEU A 17 -3.84 11.86 -3.44
CA LEU A 17 -4.10 11.10 -2.21
C LEU A 17 -2.85 10.99 -1.35
N ALA A 18 -1.70 10.68 -1.95
CA ALA A 18 -0.45 10.57 -1.22
C ALA A 18 -0.02 11.91 -0.62
N ASN A 19 -0.19 13.01 -1.36
CA ASN A 19 0.18 14.33 -0.88
C ASN A 19 -0.66 14.80 0.31
N HIS A 20 -1.90 14.30 0.42
CA HIS A 20 -2.78 14.61 1.55
C HIS A 20 -2.61 13.63 2.71
N SER A 21 -1.72 12.66 2.59
CA SER A 21 -1.44 11.70 3.65
C SER A 21 -0.04 11.92 4.19
N VAL A 22 0.07 12.20 5.48
CA VAL A 22 1.36 12.42 6.13
C VAL A 22 2.20 11.15 6.13
N THR A 23 1.56 9.99 6.09
CA THR A 23 2.21 8.69 6.26
C THR A 23 2.46 7.94 4.96
N ALA A 24 1.89 8.39 3.84
CA ALA A 24 2.15 7.79 2.55
C ALA A 24 3.51 8.27 2.00
N ALA A 25 4.13 7.44 1.18
CA ALA A 25 5.33 7.85 0.47
C ALA A 25 4.99 8.92 -0.57
N HIS A 26 5.82 9.95 -0.66
CA HIS A 26 5.61 11.06 -1.60
C HIS A 26 6.60 10.90 -2.75
N TRP A 27 6.18 10.15 -3.76
CA TRP A 27 7.03 9.85 -4.91
C TRP A 27 6.87 10.86 -6.03
N PRO A 28 7.91 11.10 -6.85
CA PRO A 28 7.75 11.83 -8.10
C PRO A 28 6.90 11.02 -9.09
N ARG A 29 6.35 11.70 -10.09
CA ARG A 29 5.44 11.07 -11.07
C ARG A 29 6.08 9.87 -11.76
N GLU A 30 7.35 9.93 -12.10
CA GLU A 30 8.06 8.85 -12.78
C GLU A 30 8.02 7.54 -11.98
N HIS A 31 8.01 7.65 -10.66
CA HIS A 31 7.94 6.48 -9.80
C HIS A 31 6.59 5.78 -9.93
N TYR A 32 5.51 6.56 -10.06
CA TYR A 32 4.19 5.98 -10.31
C TYR A 32 4.11 5.35 -11.70
N GLU A 33 4.73 5.98 -12.69
CA GLU A 33 4.69 5.50 -14.07
C GLU A 33 5.36 4.14 -14.23
N ARG A 34 6.30 3.80 -13.37
CA ARG A 34 6.97 2.48 -13.39
C ARG A 34 6.02 1.31 -13.18
N ASN A 35 4.85 1.55 -12.60
CA ASN A 35 3.86 0.50 -12.40
C ASN A 35 3.19 0.06 -13.70
N PHE A 36 3.40 0.81 -14.78
CA PHE A 36 2.71 0.62 -16.05
C PHE A 36 3.66 0.45 -17.23
N ASP A 37 4.97 0.29 -16.97
CA ASP A 37 5.98 0.08 -18.01
C ASP A 37 6.22 -1.41 -18.26
N ASP A 38 7.28 -1.72 -19.04
CA ASP A 38 7.60 -3.09 -19.42
C ASP A 38 7.96 -4.02 -18.26
N HIS A 39 8.25 -3.46 -17.09
CA HIS A 39 8.57 -4.22 -15.89
C HIS A 39 7.37 -4.36 -14.95
N ALA A 40 6.19 -3.98 -15.42
CA ALA A 40 4.98 -3.96 -14.59
C ALA A 40 4.54 -5.35 -14.10
N SER A 41 5.03 -6.45 -14.69
CA SER A 41 4.69 -7.80 -14.24
C SER A 41 5.12 -8.10 -12.80
N ARG A 42 6.07 -7.34 -12.26
CA ARG A 42 6.52 -7.47 -10.89
C ARG A 42 5.86 -6.45 -9.95
N ARG A 43 4.90 -5.72 -10.46
CA ARG A 43 4.26 -4.66 -9.70
C ARG A 43 2.74 -4.82 -9.78
N LEU A 44 2.08 -4.36 -8.73
CA LEU A 44 0.62 -4.36 -8.68
C LEU A 44 0.18 -3.03 -8.09
N ALA A 45 -0.67 -2.34 -8.82
CA ALA A 45 -1.28 -1.09 -8.37
C ALA A 45 -2.80 -1.27 -8.40
N LEU A 46 -3.43 -1.07 -7.26
CA LEU A 46 -4.88 -1.17 -7.11
C LEU A 46 -5.43 0.16 -6.66
N VAL A 47 -6.61 0.51 -7.15
CA VAL A 47 -7.35 1.69 -6.68
C VAL A 47 -8.74 1.25 -6.25
N ILE A 48 -9.32 1.99 -5.32
CA ILE A 48 -10.71 1.84 -4.95
C ILE A 48 -11.45 3.13 -5.33
N GLY A 49 -12.50 2.97 -6.14
CA GLY A 49 -13.25 4.10 -6.70
C GLY A 49 -12.94 4.32 -8.17
N GLU A 50 -13.58 5.32 -8.76
CA GLU A 50 -13.41 5.67 -10.17
C GLU A 50 -12.18 6.55 -10.40
N SER A 51 -11.65 6.57 -11.62
CA SER A 51 -10.40 7.25 -11.94
C SER A 51 -10.40 8.75 -11.62
N VAL A 52 -11.55 9.42 -11.75
CA VAL A 52 -11.67 10.85 -11.44
C VAL A 52 -11.99 11.09 -9.97
N ALA A 53 -12.32 10.04 -9.22
CA ALA A 53 -12.78 10.15 -7.83
C ALA A 53 -12.26 8.97 -7.00
N ALA A 54 -11.04 8.53 -7.26
CA ALA A 54 -10.42 7.45 -6.49
C ALA A 54 -10.34 7.83 -5.01
N GLN A 55 -10.75 6.92 -4.15
CA GLN A 55 -10.78 7.13 -2.71
C GLN A 55 -9.58 6.51 -2.01
N GLY A 56 -8.83 5.69 -2.69
CA GLY A 56 -7.62 5.09 -2.13
C GLY A 56 -6.85 4.29 -3.15
N PHE A 57 -5.61 3.97 -2.82
CA PHE A 57 -4.76 3.12 -3.66
C PHE A 57 -3.78 2.32 -2.83
N LEU A 58 -3.26 1.27 -3.44
CA LEU A 58 -2.20 0.43 -2.88
C LEU A 58 -1.24 0.06 -4.01
N ILE A 59 0.05 0.25 -3.80
CA ILE A 59 1.10 -0.13 -4.75
C ILE A 59 2.06 -1.09 -4.07
N ALA A 60 2.37 -2.18 -4.74
CA ALA A 60 3.26 -3.21 -4.24
C ALA A 60 4.18 -3.73 -5.34
N GLN A 61 5.30 -4.32 -4.92
CA GLN A 61 6.20 -5.00 -5.85
C GLN A 61 6.48 -6.41 -5.37
N LYS A 62 6.71 -7.29 -6.34
CA LYS A 62 7.08 -8.67 -6.07
C LYS A 62 8.59 -8.78 -6.00
N VAL A 63 9.09 -9.41 -4.94
CA VAL A 63 10.50 -9.72 -4.74
C VAL A 63 10.59 -11.21 -4.43
N ALA A 64 11.08 -12.00 -5.39
CA ALA A 64 11.08 -13.46 -5.33
C ALA A 64 9.63 -13.97 -5.15
N SER A 65 9.34 -14.72 -4.11
CA SER A 65 7.98 -15.26 -3.84
C SER A 65 7.16 -14.39 -2.91
N GLU A 66 7.64 -13.18 -2.58
CA GLU A 66 6.99 -12.30 -1.61
C GLU A 66 6.61 -10.98 -2.27
N TRP A 67 5.65 -10.28 -1.64
CA TRP A 67 5.25 -8.96 -2.10
C TRP A 67 5.50 -7.93 -1.00
N GLU A 68 6.02 -6.78 -1.41
CA GLU A 68 6.20 -5.64 -0.52
C GLU A 68 5.17 -4.57 -0.87
N ILE A 69 4.37 -4.15 0.12
CA ILE A 69 3.50 -2.98 -0.04
C ILE A 69 4.38 -1.75 0.13
N GLU A 70 4.52 -0.97 -0.95
CA GLU A 70 5.39 0.20 -0.98
C GLU A 70 4.67 1.49 -0.66
N ASN A 71 3.39 1.57 -0.99
CA ASN A 71 2.62 2.79 -0.76
C ASN A 71 1.14 2.45 -0.65
N ILE A 72 0.47 3.08 0.30
CA ILE A 72 -0.98 2.95 0.47
C ILE A 72 -1.50 4.26 1.03
N ALA A 73 -2.60 4.74 0.49
CA ALA A 73 -3.27 5.93 0.99
C ALA A 73 -4.77 5.84 0.78
N ILE A 74 -5.52 6.33 1.75
CA ILE A 74 -6.98 6.41 1.71
C ILE A 74 -7.34 7.88 1.93
N SER A 75 -8.31 8.39 1.17
CA SER A 75 -8.76 9.78 1.32
C SER A 75 -9.29 10.02 2.73
N GLY A 76 -9.10 11.24 3.24
CA GLY A 76 -9.60 11.59 4.58
C GLY A 76 -11.11 11.43 4.69
N ALA A 77 -11.84 11.77 3.63
CA ALA A 77 -13.31 11.64 3.60
C ALA A 77 -13.78 10.19 3.60
N ALA A 78 -12.93 9.26 3.15
CA ALA A 78 -13.27 7.84 3.04
C ALA A 78 -12.77 7.01 4.22
N ARG A 79 -12.00 7.58 5.12
CA ARG A 79 -11.54 6.88 6.32
C ARG A 79 -12.75 6.49 7.16
N ARG A 80 -12.64 5.39 7.91
CA ARG A 80 -13.71 4.82 8.74
C ARG A 80 -14.86 4.20 7.94
N ARG A 81 -14.76 4.12 6.60
CA ARG A 81 -15.76 3.45 5.76
C ARG A 81 -15.31 2.06 5.36
N GLY A 82 -14.22 1.56 5.94
CA GLY A 82 -13.71 0.23 5.65
C GLY A 82 -13.02 0.10 4.30
N LEU A 83 -12.67 1.20 3.64
CA LEU A 83 -12.05 1.14 2.31
C LEU A 83 -10.64 0.60 2.36
N GLY A 84 -9.88 0.94 3.40
CA GLY A 84 -8.55 0.37 3.59
C GLY A 84 -8.59 -1.14 3.78
N THR A 85 -9.56 -1.61 4.56
CA THR A 85 -9.79 -3.04 4.76
C THR A 85 -10.12 -3.74 3.44
N ARG A 86 -10.99 -3.15 2.62
CA ARG A 86 -11.36 -3.74 1.33
C ARG A 86 -10.18 -3.77 0.35
N LEU A 87 -9.42 -2.69 0.31
CA LEU A 87 -8.26 -2.57 -0.57
C LEU A 87 -7.19 -3.59 -0.20
N LEU A 88 -6.87 -3.69 1.09
CA LEU A 88 -5.89 -4.65 1.58
C LEU A 88 -6.37 -6.09 1.38
N GLY A 89 -7.64 -6.37 1.66
CA GLY A 89 -8.23 -7.69 1.47
C GLY A 89 -8.17 -8.14 0.02
N GLU A 90 -8.50 -7.27 -0.92
CA GLU A 90 -8.44 -7.58 -2.34
C GLU A 90 -6.99 -7.83 -2.79
N PHE A 91 -6.06 -7.03 -2.29
CA PHE A 91 -4.64 -7.23 -2.58
C PHE A 91 -4.17 -8.60 -2.10
N LEU A 92 -4.47 -8.96 -0.85
CA LEU A 92 -4.07 -10.26 -0.29
C LEU A 92 -4.66 -11.42 -1.09
N ASN A 93 -5.93 -11.32 -1.49
CA ASN A 93 -6.55 -12.35 -2.30
C ASN A 93 -5.86 -12.51 -3.66
N ARG A 94 -5.51 -11.42 -4.30
CA ARG A 94 -4.85 -11.47 -5.62
C ARG A 94 -3.47 -12.11 -5.55
N VAL A 95 -2.65 -11.69 -4.61
CA VAL A 95 -1.29 -12.23 -4.52
C VAL A 95 -1.29 -13.67 -4.01
N ARG A 96 -2.25 -14.03 -3.16
CA ARG A 96 -2.44 -15.41 -2.74
C ARG A 96 -2.78 -16.31 -3.91
N ALA A 97 -3.65 -15.86 -4.79
CA ALA A 97 -4.04 -16.62 -5.98
C ALA A 97 -2.87 -16.86 -6.93
N GLU A 98 -1.86 -15.97 -6.90
CA GLU A 98 -0.65 -16.12 -7.68
C GLU A 98 0.43 -16.95 -6.99
N GLY A 99 0.14 -17.48 -5.81
CA GLY A 99 1.07 -18.32 -5.08
C GLY A 99 2.08 -17.59 -4.21
N ALA A 100 1.79 -16.35 -3.81
CA ALA A 100 2.68 -15.60 -2.94
C ALA A 100 2.92 -16.32 -1.62
N ALA A 101 4.15 -16.30 -1.13
CA ALA A 101 4.51 -16.89 0.16
C ALA A 101 4.18 -15.94 1.33
N ALA A 102 4.38 -14.64 1.11
CA ALA A 102 4.17 -13.65 2.18
C ALA A 102 4.04 -12.26 1.59
N VAL A 103 3.50 -11.36 2.42
CA VAL A 103 3.46 -9.92 2.16
C VAL A 103 4.11 -9.22 3.34
N TYR A 104 4.93 -8.22 3.08
CA TYR A 104 5.54 -7.41 4.13
C TYR A 104 5.45 -5.93 3.80
N LEU A 105 5.62 -5.11 4.81
CA LEU A 105 5.59 -3.65 4.67
C LEU A 105 6.34 -3.00 5.82
N GLU A 106 6.65 -1.72 5.63
CA GLU A 106 7.23 -0.89 6.67
C GLU A 106 6.27 0.26 6.97
N VAL A 107 6.12 0.61 8.23
CA VAL A 107 5.23 1.67 8.67
C VAL A 107 5.88 2.45 9.81
N ARG A 108 5.61 3.76 9.86
CA ARG A 108 6.06 4.58 10.99
C ARG A 108 5.48 4.05 12.29
N GLU A 109 6.31 3.98 13.32
CA GLU A 109 5.88 3.52 14.63
C GLU A 109 4.68 4.30 15.15
N SER A 110 4.61 5.59 14.88
CA SER A 110 3.54 6.48 15.34
C SER A 110 2.22 6.31 14.56
N ASN A 111 2.25 5.62 13.42
CA ASN A 111 1.06 5.46 12.59
C ASN A 111 0.15 4.36 13.16
N ARG A 112 -0.55 4.69 14.23
CA ARG A 112 -1.38 3.72 14.95
C ARG A 112 -2.55 3.20 14.13
N ALA A 113 -3.15 4.04 13.30
CA ALA A 113 -4.27 3.64 12.45
C ALA A 113 -3.86 2.56 11.47
N ALA A 114 -2.73 2.75 10.78
CA ALA A 114 -2.22 1.76 9.85
C ALA A 114 -1.80 0.48 10.57
N ARG A 115 -1.11 0.62 11.70
CA ARG A 115 -0.67 -0.55 12.48
C ARG A 115 -1.86 -1.39 12.93
N SER A 116 -2.94 -0.73 13.41
CA SER A 116 -4.16 -1.43 13.79
C SER A 116 -4.81 -2.15 12.62
N LEU A 117 -4.81 -1.55 11.44
CA LEU A 117 -5.35 -2.18 10.23
C LEU A 117 -4.57 -3.45 9.90
N TYR A 118 -3.24 -3.37 9.90
CA TYR A 118 -2.41 -4.53 9.56
C TYR A 118 -2.55 -5.65 10.60
N GLU A 119 -2.57 -5.30 11.88
CA GLU A 119 -2.75 -6.29 12.95
C GLU A 119 -4.12 -6.97 12.87
N LYS A 120 -5.14 -6.21 12.49
CA LYS A 120 -6.48 -6.77 12.27
C LYS A 120 -6.49 -7.80 11.14
N TRP A 121 -5.64 -7.62 10.13
CA TRP A 121 -5.49 -8.56 9.02
C TRP A 121 -4.48 -9.67 9.31
N ALA A 122 -4.08 -9.83 10.57
CA ALA A 122 -3.15 -10.85 11.04
C ALA A 122 -1.70 -10.65 10.57
N PHE A 123 -1.33 -9.44 10.18
CA PHE A 123 0.08 -9.10 10.04
C PHE A 123 0.71 -9.08 11.43
N VAL A 124 1.93 -9.57 11.53
CA VAL A 124 2.66 -9.58 12.79
C VAL A 124 3.94 -8.75 12.66
N GLU A 125 4.31 -8.08 13.73
CA GLU A 125 5.55 -7.34 13.78
C GLU A 125 6.72 -8.33 13.68
N SER A 126 7.59 -8.13 12.69
CA SER A 126 8.69 -9.04 12.42
C SER A 126 10.05 -8.39 12.55
N GLY A 127 10.11 -7.08 12.71
CA GLY A 127 11.36 -6.36 12.84
C GLY A 127 11.16 -4.86 12.97
N ARG A 128 12.27 -4.17 13.06
CA ARG A 128 12.29 -2.72 13.25
C ARG A 128 13.55 -2.15 12.60
N ARG A 129 13.39 -1.04 11.89
CA ARG A 129 14.53 -0.25 11.39
C ARG A 129 14.62 1.01 12.23
N ARG A 130 15.66 1.10 13.05
CA ARG A 130 15.82 2.23 13.95
C ARG A 130 16.22 3.47 13.18
N GLY A 131 15.52 4.60 13.47
CA GLY A 131 15.80 5.88 12.86
C GLY A 131 15.65 5.92 11.36
N TYR A 132 14.82 5.05 10.79
CA TYR A 132 14.64 4.90 9.34
C TYR A 132 14.03 6.15 8.70
N TYR A 133 13.05 6.75 9.37
CA TYR A 133 12.40 7.97 8.88
C TYR A 133 13.09 9.21 9.44
N SER A 134 13.05 10.29 8.67
CA SER A 134 13.47 11.62 9.11
C SER A 134 12.31 12.59 8.96
N GLN A 135 12.32 13.68 9.72
CA GLN A 135 11.35 14.78 9.63
C GLN A 135 9.89 14.35 9.86
N PRO A 136 9.49 13.84 11.00
CA PRO A 136 10.30 13.62 12.21
C PRO A 136 11.07 12.31 12.15
N GLY A 137 12.13 12.24 12.93
CA GLY A 137 12.88 11.02 13.09
C GLY A 137 12.09 10.00 13.89
N GLU A 138 11.94 8.81 13.36
CA GLU A 138 11.31 7.71 14.08
C GLU A 138 11.65 6.37 13.42
N ASP A 139 11.35 5.30 14.14
CA ASP A 139 11.61 3.96 13.66
C ASP A 139 10.54 3.51 12.66
N ALA A 140 10.92 2.61 11.77
CA ALA A 140 9.99 1.85 10.96
C ALA A 140 9.72 0.51 11.62
N ILE A 141 8.46 0.13 11.69
CA ILE A 141 8.04 -1.20 12.13
C ILE A 141 7.80 -2.04 10.90
N ILE A 142 8.40 -3.22 10.86
CA ILE A 142 8.22 -4.16 9.75
C ILE A 142 7.12 -5.13 10.13
N TYR A 143 6.08 -5.21 9.30
CA TYR A 143 4.97 -6.15 9.46
C TYR A 143 5.04 -7.20 8.38
N ARG A 144 4.65 -8.41 8.71
CA ARG A 144 4.67 -9.53 7.78
C ARG A 144 3.40 -10.36 7.92
N PHE A 145 2.84 -10.77 6.79
CA PHE A 145 1.75 -11.72 6.70
C PHE A 145 2.24 -12.92 5.88
N SER A 146 2.14 -14.12 6.43
CA SER A 146 2.58 -15.33 5.74
C SER A 146 1.35 -16.15 5.32
N PHE A 147 1.36 -16.57 4.05
CA PHE A 147 0.36 -17.52 3.55
C PHE A 147 0.86 -18.91 3.89
N SER A 148 0.12 -19.61 4.66
CA SER A 148 0.52 -20.95 5.11
C SER A 148 0.22 -22.05 4.10
#